data_ca56dee5e33dc03f6bb697f5ac37b141
#
_entry.id   ca56dee5e33dc03f6bb697f5ac37b141
#
_cell.length_a   1.000
_cell.length_b   1.000
_cell.length_c   1.000
_cell.angle_alpha   90.00
_cell.angle_beta   90.00
_cell.angle_gamma   90.00
#
_symmetry.space_group_name_H-M   'P 1'
#
loop_
_entity.id
_entity.type
_entity.pdbx_description
1 polymer ?
#
loop_
_entity_poly.entity_id
_entity_poly.type
_entity_poly.pdbx_seq_one_letter_code
_entity_poly.pdbx_strand_id
1 'polypeptide(L)'
;MKICLLNDSFPPVIDGVVNTVLNYASVLSEDGHDVLVGTPRYPDTDYSVYPYRVVSYPSLNTSGLTGGYRAGYPFPVEEMAKMASFEPDIIHTHCPIASGFIARSLRDTTGSPAILTWHTKYDIDVHNSIHDPLLASESIKAIVHNASACDEVWAVSHGAGDNLKSLGYQGNIRVMPNGVDFDKGKASQEEILKACAGYDLPADVPVFLFVGRLMNYKGLPLLIDAFRKIADQADFRMVFVGKGTDRDSLIRKIREYGFAYECREEDEKIHSYPGPVPKGKFIFTGPISQRNILRAWNTRADLFLFPSTFDTNGLVVREAAACGLASMLIRDSCAAEGIRDGHNGYLIEENADSAAEFLKYACRHTEELHQAGIRAQNEIYISWRQAVAQAEKAYGEVMENAKAGLYIREKPLFDDPLYEMTSDAIYRYMHERSKTPPQFPGMLDNLQIAHDSIISSVHERISRISDDLPDELSRILKHFR
;
A
#
# COMPACT_ATOMS: atom_id res chain seq x y z
N MET A 1 -23.89 -0.74 11.90
CA MET A 1 -23.71 -1.67 10.76
C MET A 1 -22.79 -2.81 11.19
N LYS A 2 -22.96 -3.98 10.61
CA LYS A 2 -22.00 -5.09 10.66
C LYS A 2 -21.10 -5.01 9.43
N ILE A 3 -19.82 -4.77 9.61
CA ILE A 3 -18.87 -4.50 8.51
C ILE A 3 -17.78 -5.57 8.50
N CYS A 4 -17.66 -6.28 7.38
CA CYS A 4 -16.61 -7.28 7.18
C CYS A 4 -15.49 -6.67 6.30
N LEU A 5 -14.33 -6.40 6.89
CA LEU A 5 -13.14 -5.92 6.21
C LEU A 5 -12.24 -7.10 5.86
N LEU A 6 -11.76 -7.17 4.63
CA LEU A 6 -10.90 -8.25 4.14
C LEU A 6 -9.59 -7.69 3.60
N ASN A 7 -8.48 -8.37 3.89
CA ASN A 7 -7.17 -8.02 3.34
C ASN A 7 -6.26 -9.24 3.23
N ASP A 8 -5.31 -9.21 2.30
CA ASP A 8 -4.33 -10.30 2.08
C ASP A 8 -3.07 -10.16 2.96
N SER A 9 -3.01 -9.16 3.83
CA SER A 9 -1.95 -8.96 4.82
C SER A 9 -2.50 -8.32 6.10
N PHE A 10 -1.82 -8.60 7.22
CA PHE A 10 -2.16 -8.04 8.53
C PHE A 10 -0.92 -8.09 9.44
N PRO A 11 -0.90 -7.43 10.61
CA PRO A 11 0.24 -7.56 11.51
C PRO A 11 0.62 -9.04 11.79
N PRO A 12 1.93 -9.35 11.86
CA PRO A 12 3.07 -8.46 12.11
C PRO A 12 3.62 -7.71 10.88
N VAL A 13 3.11 -7.96 9.68
CA VAL A 13 3.48 -7.18 8.50
C VAL A 13 2.86 -5.79 8.61
N ILE A 14 3.64 -4.76 8.28
CA ILE A 14 3.20 -3.36 8.28
C ILE A 14 3.49 -2.75 6.91
N ASP A 15 2.42 -2.37 6.23
CA ASP A 15 2.47 -1.64 4.96
C ASP A 15 1.30 -0.63 4.87
N GLY A 16 1.20 0.10 3.76
CA GLY A 16 0.16 1.11 3.59
C GLY A 16 -1.27 0.54 3.60
N VAL A 17 -1.47 -0.69 3.08
CA VAL A 17 -2.80 -1.33 3.04
C VAL A 17 -3.18 -1.89 4.41
N VAL A 18 -2.22 -2.53 5.10
CA VAL A 18 -2.41 -2.99 6.49
C VAL A 18 -2.78 -1.82 7.39
N ASN A 19 -2.05 -0.69 7.30
CA ASN A 19 -2.37 0.51 8.06
C ASN A 19 -3.77 1.05 7.73
N THR A 20 -4.19 0.97 6.47
CA THR A 20 -5.54 1.36 6.08
C THR A 20 -6.58 0.48 6.78
N VAL A 21 -6.46 -0.84 6.71
CA VAL A 21 -7.43 -1.76 7.34
C VAL A 21 -7.47 -1.61 8.86
N LEU A 22 -6.31 -1.44 9.51
CA LEU A 22 -6.23 -1.20 10.95
C LEU A 22 -6.97 0.09 11.34
N ASN A 23 -6.77 1.17 10.60
CA ASN A 23 -7.43 2.45 10.88
C ASN A 23 -8.94 2.39 10.59
N TYR A 24 -9.34 1.76 9.48
CA TYR A 24 -10.76 1.53 9.20
C TYR A 24 -11.42 0.74 10.32
N ALA A 25 -10.84 -0.41 10.70
CA ALA A 25 -11.40 -1.27 11.73
C ALA A 25 -11.50 -0.56 13.09
N SER A 26 -10.48 0.21 13.47
CA SER A 26 -10.46 0.94 14.74
C SER A 26 -11.48 2.06 14.76
N VAL A 27 -11.49 2.94 13.75
CA VAL A 27 -12.40 4.09 13.71
C VAL A 27 -13.86 3.62 13.61
N LEU A 28 -14.16 2.64 12.76
CA LEU A 28 -15.51 2.08 12.63
C LEU A 28 -15.99 1.43 13.95
N SER A 29 -15.10 0.76 14.68
CA SER A 29 -15.44 0.20 16.01
C SER A 29 -15.67 1.29 17.05
N GLU A 30 -14.88 2.36 17.05
CA GLU A 30 -15.06 3.52 17.91
C GLU A 30 -16.39 4.24 17.62
N ASP A 31 -16.81 4.28 16.36
CA ASP A 31 -18.07 4.89 15.92
C ASP A 31 -19.28 3.94 16.16
N GLY A 32 -19.06 2.81 16.83
CA GLY A 32 -20.11 1.90 17.33
C GLY A 32 -20.58 0.87 16.29
N HIS A 33 -19.83 0.60 15.25
CA HIS A 33 -20.12 -0.48 14.31
C HIS A 33 -19.58 -1.82 14.83
N ASP A 34 -20.24 -2.93 14.47
CA ASP A 34 -19.72 -4.28 14.70
C ASP A 34 -18.78 -4.63 13.53
N VAL A 35 -17.48 -4.75 13.83
CA VAL A 35 -16.45 -4.94 12.80
C VAL A 35 -15.83 -6.32 12.92
N LEU A 36 -15.67 -6.97 11.75
CA LEU A 36 -14.93 -8.21 11.60
C LEU A 36 -13.84 -8.02 10.55
N VAL A 37 -12.60 -8.43 10.86
CA VAL A 37 -11.48 -8.43 9.92
C VAL A 37 -11.14 -9.87 9.52
N GLY A 38 -11.16 -10.17 8.22
CA GLY A 38 -10.70 -11.43 7.65
C GLY A 38 -9.30 -11.28 7.05
N THR A 39 -8.34 -12.14 7.45
CA THR A 39 -6.93 -12.00 7.09
C THR A 39 -6.20 -13.34 7.03
N PRO A 40 -5.12 -13.49 6.23
CA PRO A 40 -4.24 -14.64 6.32
C PRO A 40 -3.67 -14.83 7.73
N ARG A 41 -3.56 -16.09 8.16
CA ARG A 41 -3.00 -16.44 9.47
C ARG A 41 -1.48 -16.27 9.48
N TYR A 42 -1.00 -15.47 10.42
CA TYR A 42 0.42 -15.38 10.73
C TYR A 42 0.73 -16.23 11.98
N PRO A 43 1.80 -17.04 11.99
CA PRO A 43 2.21 -17.78 13.17
C PRO A 43 2.49 -16.85 14.36
N ASP A 44 2.22 -17.33 15.56
CA ASP A 44 2.54 -16.65 16.82
C ASP A 44 1.93 -15.23 16.99
N THR A 45 0.85 -14.94 16.23
CA THR A 45 0.14 -13.67 16.33
C THR A 45 -1.12 -13.82 17.19
N ASP A 46 -1.21 -13.03 18.23
CA ASP A 46 -2.42 -12.89 19.04
C ASP A 46 -3.34 -11.82 18.47
N TYR A 47 -4.45 -12.23 17.90
CA TYR A 47 -5.46 -11.33 17.37
C TYR A 47 -6.50 -10.86 18.40
N SER A 48 -6.48 -11.39 19.63
CA SER A 48 -7.41 -11.01 20.70
C SER A 48 -7.14 -9.61 21.27
N VAL A 49 -5.99 -9.02 20.92
CA VAL A 49 -5.59 -7.66 21.33
C VAL A 49 -6.40 -6.55 20.65
N TYR A 50 -7.09 -6.87 19.55
CA TYR A 50 -7.89 -5.88 18.81
C TYR A 50 -9.29 -5.70 19.39
N PRO A 51 -9.87 -4.49 19.39
CA PRO A 51 -11.21 -4.23 19.92
C PRO A 51 -12.34 -4.76 19.01
N TYR A 52 -12.00 -5.34 17.87
CA TYR A 52 -12.90 -5.93 16.88
C TYR A 52 -12.56 -7.39 16.65
N ARG A 53 -13.46 -8.13 15.99
CA ARG A 53 -13.24 -9.55 15.69
C ARG A 53 -12.23 -9.72 14.57
N VAL A 54 -11.34 -10.69 14.70
CA VAL A 54 -10.43 -11.11 13.64
C VAL A 54 -10.63 -12.60 13.34
N VAL A 55 -10.90 -12.92 12.08
CA VAL A 55 -10.97 -14.29 11.57
C VAL A 55 -9.76 -14.52 10.66
N SER A 56 -8.78 -15.27 11.17
CA SER A 56 -7.59 -15.60 10.41
C SER A 56 -7.74 -16.94 9.69
N TYR A 57 -7.57 -16.94 8.37
CA TYR A 57 -7.67 -18.12 7.52
C TYR A 57 -6.30 -18.71 7.17
N PRO A 58 -6.22 -20.01 6.77
CA PRO A 58 -4.97 -20.67 6.43
C PRO A 58 -4.15 -19.89 5.40
N SER A 59 -2.83 -19.92 5.55
CA SER A 59 -1.90 -19.22 4.66
C SER A 59 -0.60 -20.01 4.47
N LEU A 60 0.01 -19.87 3.29
CA LEU A 60 1.28 -20.46 2.94
C LEU A 60 2.42 -19.50 3.25
N ASN A 61 3.57 -20.03 3.66
CA ASN A 61 4.76 -19.23 3.89
C ASN A 61 5.43 -18.87 2.55
N THR A 62 5.34 -17.62 2.15
CA THR A 62 6.01 -17.07 0.97
C THR A 62 7.09 -16.06 1.33
N SER A 63 7.47 -15.96 2.61
CA SER A 63 8.38 -14.92 3.12
C SER A 63 9.73 -14.87 2.42
N GLY A 64 10.23 -16.00 1.91
CA GLY A 64 11.45 -16.06 1.11
C GLY A 64 11.36 -15.37 -0.26
N LEU A 65 10.15 -15.21 -0.80
CA LEU A 65 9.87 -14.57 -2.09
C LEU A 65 9.31 -13.15 -1.93
N THR A 66 8.59 -12.90 -0.84
CA THR A 66 7.71 -11.73 -0.68
C THR A 66 8.03 -10.86 0.53
N GLY A 67 9.23 -11.01 1.13
CA GLY A 67 9.65 -10.10 2.20
C GLY A 67 8.80 -10.12 3.48
N GLY A 68 8.29 -11.30 3.87
CA GLY A 68 7.52 -11.49 5.10
C GLY A 68 6.02 -11.64 4.90
N TYR A 69 5.52 -11.42 3.71
CA TYR A 69 4.10 -11.68 3.39
C TYR A 69 3.82 -13.18 3.33
N ARG A 70 2.54 -13.53 3.52
CA ARG A 70 2.04 -14.89 3.40
C ARG A 70 0.93 -14.94 2.35
N ALA A 71 0.94 -15.99 1.53
CA ALA A 71 -0.14 -16.21 0.57
C ALA A 71 -1.35 -16.81 1.30
N GLY A 72 -2.45 -16.08 1.36
CA GLY A 72 -3.71 -16.55 1.90
C GLY A 72 -4.30 -17.67 1.04
N TYR A 73 -4.86 -18.70 1.69
CA TYR A 73 -5.60 -19.75 0.99
C TYR A 73 -6.99 -19.20 0.59
N PRO A 74 -7.36 -19.19 -0.69
CA PRO A 74 -8.58 -18.51 -1.14
C PRO A 74 -9.88 -19.29 -0.89
N PHE A 75 -9.82 -20.54 -0.43
CA PHE A 75 -10.97 -21.42 -0.22
C PHE A 75 -11.13 -21.92 1.25
N PRO A 76 -11.03 -21.04 2.27
CA PRO A 76 -11.10 -21.47 3.67
C PRO A 76 -12.57 -21.59 4.11
N VAL A 77 -13.27 -22.66 3.74
CA VAL A 77 -14.72 -22.83 3.94
C VAL A 77 -15.17 -22.61 5.39
N GLU A 78 -14.41 -23.12 6.37
CA GLU A 78 -14.76 -22.96 7.78
C GLU A 78 -14.69 -21.49 8.22
N GLU A 79 -13.62 -20.79 7.87
CA GLU A 79 -13.44 -19.39 8.19
C GLU A 79 -14.43 -18.50 7.42
N MET A 80 -14.70 -18.82 6.17
CA MET A 80 -15.71 -18.11 5.37
C MET A 80 -17.11 -18.30 5.96
N ALA A 81 -17.45 -19.50 6.45
CA ALA A 81 -18.72 -19.72 7.14
C ALA A 81 -18.82 -18.94 8.46
N LYS A 82 -17.71 -18.77 9.20
CA LYS A 82 -17.66 -17.88 10.37
C LYS A 82 -17.92 -16.42 9.99
N MET A 83 -17.32 -15.96 8.88
CA MET A 83 -17.54 -14.61 8.36
C MET A 83 -18.98 -14.42 7.85
N ALA A 84 -19.54 -15.42 7.15
CA ALA A 84 -20.93 -15.38 6.69
C ALA A 84 -21.92 -15.41 7.85
N SER A 85 -21.66 -16.20 8.93
CA SER A 85 -22.47 -16.23 10.15
C SER A 85 -22.43 -14.92 10.95
N PHE A 86 -21.51 -14.03 10.65
CA PHE A 86 -21.50 -12.67 11.17
C PHE A 86 -22.64 -11.83 10.56
N GLU A 87 -23.20 -12.25 9.42
CA GLU A 87 -24.27 -11.56 8.67
C GLU A 87 -23.86 -10.10 8.38
N PRO A 88 -22.79 -9.85 7.63
CA PRO A 88 -22.34 -8.50 7.37
C PRO A 88 -23.36 -7.70 6.57
N ASP A 89 -23.54 -6.42 6.91
CA ASP A 89 -24.30 -5.47 6.07
C ASP A 89 -23.47 -5.03 4.86
N ILE A 90 -22.14 -4.99 5.03
CA ILE A 90 -21.14 -4.61 4.02
C ILE A 90 -19.96 -5.56 4.08
N ILE A 91 -19.47 -5.97 2.91
CA ILE A 91 -18.20 -6.65 2.72
C ILE A 91 -17.26 -5.70 1.99
N HIS A 92 -16.12 -5.35 2.60
CA HIS A 92 -15.15 -4.44 1.99
C HIS A 92 -13.76 -5.08 1.96
N THR A 93 -13.32 -5.46 0.76
CA THR A 93 -11.96 -6.00 0.55
C THR A 93 -10.99 -4.91 0.14
N HIS A 94 -9.80 -4.92 0.73
CA HIS A 94 -8.71 -3.99 0.42
C HIS A 94 -7.64 -4.60 -0.49
N CYS A 95 -7.85 -5.87 -0.89
CA CYS A 95 -6.94 -6.56 -1.81
C CYS A 95 -7.74 -7.48 -2.74
N PRO A 96 -7.38 -7.58 -4.03
CA PRO A 96 -8.15 -8.34 -5.00
C PRO A 96 -7.67 -9.81 -5.16
N ILE A 97 -6.77 -10.31 -4.33
CA ILE A 97 -6.19 -11.65 -4.48
C ILE A 97 -7.05 -12.68 -3.71
N ALA A 98 -6.55 -13.28 -2.62
CA ALA A 98 -7.32 -14.26 -1.84
C ALA A 98 -8.53 -13.61 -1.16
N SER A 99 -8.36 -12.43 -0.56
CA SER A 99 -9.45 -11.68 0.06
C SER A 99 -10.51 -11.23 -0.96
N GLY A 100 -10.12 -10.93 -2.19
CA GLY A 100 -11.06 -10.63 -3.28
C GLY A 100 -11.93 -11.83 -3.63
N PHE A 101 -11.36 -13.05 -3.69
CA PHE A 101 -12.11 -14.27 -3.88
C PHE A 101 -13.07 -14.53 -2.71
N ILE A 102 -12.59 -14.38 -1.47
CA ILE A 102 -13.40 -14.53 -0.25
C ILE A 102 -14.56 -13.54 -0.26
N ALA A 103 -14.32 -12.28 -0.64
CA ALA A 103 -15.37 -11.25 -0.73
C ALA A 103 -16.50 -11.64 -1.70
N ARG A 104 -16.15 -12.17 -2.89
CA ARG A 104 -17.11 -12.68 -3.87
C ARG A 104 -17.96 -13.80 -3.29
N SER A 105 -17.31 -14.78 -2.67
CA SER A 105 -18.00 -15.93 -2.10
C SER A 105 -18.94 -15.52 -0.95
N LEU A 106 -18.51 -14.61 -0.08
CA LEU A 106 -19.34 -14.06 0.98
C LEU A 106 -20.53 -13.26 0.42
N ARG A 107 -20.31 -12.44 -0.60
CA ARG A 107 -21.37 -11.69 -1.29
C ARG A 107 -22.47 -12.61 -1.80
N ASP A 108 -22.11 -13.71 -2.44
CA ASP A 108 -23.07 -14.66 -2.97
C ASP A 108 -23.79 -15.47 -1.88
N THR A 109 -23.05 -15.82 -0.82
CA THR A 109 -23.60 -16.59 0.29
C THR A 109 -24.55 -15.76 1.17
N THR A 110 -24.22 -14.49 1.45
CA THR A 110 -24.97 -13.63 2.37
C THR A 110 -25.95 -12.71 1.69
N GLY A 111 -25.74 -12.42 0.42
CA GLY A 111 -26.50 -11.39 -0.32
C GLY A 111 -26.05 -9.95 -0.02
N SER A 112 -25.04 -9.76 0.82
CA SER A 112 -24.52 -8.46 1.21
C SER A 112 -23.69 -7.84 0.09
N PRO A 113 -23.74 -6.51 -0.13
CA PRO A 113 -22.93 -5.87 -1.16
C PRO A 113 -21.43 -5.92 -0.82
N ALA A 114 -20.63 -6.13 -1.86
CA ALA A 114 -19.17 -6.19 -1.78
C ALA A 114 -18.51 -4.99 -2.45
N ILE A 115 -17.54 -4.40 -1.77
CA ILE A 115 -16.73 -3.28 -2.23
C ILE A 115 -15.27 -3.74 -2.30
N LEU A 116 -14.55 -3.31 -3.34
CA LEU A 116 -13.10 -3.43 -3.41
C LEU A 116 -12.46 -2.04 -3.40
N THR A 117 -11.46 -1.81 -2.55
CA THR A 117 -10.57 -0.65 -2.68
C THR A 117 -9.25 -1.04 -3.36
N TRP A 118 -8.95 -0.37 -4.47
CA TRP A 118 -7.71 -0.52 -5.24
C TRP A 118 -6.61 0.36 -4.67
N HIS A 119 -5.57 -0.26 -4.07
CA HIS A 119 -4.54 0.45 -3.32
C HIS A 119 -3.21 0.59 -4.05
N THR A 120 -2.87 -0.34 -4.94
CA THR A 120 -1.54 -0.40 -5.56
C THR A 120 -1.62 -0.67 -7.06
N LYS A 121 -0.50 -0.49 -7.76
CA LYS A 121 -0.34 -0.87 -9.16
C LYS A 121 0.06 -2.35 -9.22
N TYR A 122 -0.93 -3.24 -9.12
CA TYR A 122 -0.72 -4.69 -9.06
C TYR A 122 0.00 -5.26 -10.29
N ASP A 123 -0.12 -4.63 -11.44
CA ASP A 123 0.64 -5.00 -12.64
C ASP A 123 2.14 -4.95 -12.41
N ILE A 124 2.63 -3.92 -11.72
CA ILE A 124 4.05 -3.77 -11.40
C ILE A 124 4.48 -4.85 -10.39
N ASP A 125 3.68 -5.07 -9.34
CA ASP A 125 3.97 -6.05 -8.30
C ASP A 125 3.95 -7.48 -8.88
N VAL A 126 2.99 -7.78 -9.75
CA VAL A 126 2.89 -9.07 -10.46
C VAL A 126 4.09 -9.29 -11.36
N HIS A 127 4.47 -8.31 -12.20
CA HIS A 127 5.62 -8.47 -13.09
C HIS A 127 6.97 -8.58 -12.34
N ASN A 128 7.07 -7.92 -11.17
CA ASN A 128 8.26 -8.06 -10.32
C ASN A 128 8.35 -9.44 -9.64
N SER A 129 7.22 -10.09 -9.39
CA SER A 129 7.14 -11.38 -8.69
C SER A 129 7.04 -12.56 -9.65
N ILE A 130 6.39 -12.40 -10.79
CA ILE A 130 6.14 -13.43 -11.80
C ILE A 130 6.88 -13.06 -13.09
N HIS A 131 7.99 -13.73 -13.34
CA HIS A 131 8.84 -13.43 -14.50
C HIS A 131 8.31 -14.02 -15.82
N ASP A 132 7.41 -15.00 -15.76
CA ASP A 132 6.74 -15.53 -16.95
C ASP A 132 5.63 -14.57 -17.43
N PRO A 133 5.70 -14.03 -18.66
CA PRO A 133 4.76 -13.04 -19.15
C PRO A 133 3.32 -13.57 -19.27
N LEU A 134 3.15 -14.87 -19.58
CA LEU A 134 1.81 -15.47 -19.70
C LEU A 134 1.15 -15.61 -18.34
N LEU A 135 1.88 -16.15 -17.36
CA LEU A 135 1.40 -16.29 -15.98
C LEU A 135 1.13 -14.91 -15.36
N ALA A 136 1.97 -13.92 -15.59
CA ALA A 136 1.74 -12.56 -15.14
C ALA A 136 0.45 -11.98 -15.74
N SER A 137 0.23 -12.13 -17.06
CA SER A 137 -0.98 -11.68 -17.73
C SER A 137 -2.24 -12.35 -17.19
N GLU A 138 -2.24 -13.67 -16.99
CA GLU A 138 -3.39 -14.39 -16.44
C GLU A 138 -3.66 -14.01 -14.98
N SER A 139 -2.60 -13.77 -14.19
CA SER A 139 -2.73 -13.28 -12.81
C SER A 139 -3.38 -11.89 -12.77
N ILE A 140 -2.98 -10.98 -13.65
CA ILE A 140 -3.60 -9.64 -13.75
C ILE A 140 -5.07 -9.76 -14.15
N LYS A 141 -5.41 -10.62 -15.12
CA LYS A 141 -6.81 -10.86 -15.51
C LYS A 141 -7.65 -11.38 -14.34
N ALA A 142 -7.12 -12.32 -13.56
CA ALA A 142 -7.81 -12.84 -12.38
C ALA A 142 -8.05 -11.75 -11.31
N ILE A 143 -7.07 -10.88 -11.10
CA ILE A 143 -7.17 -9.72 -10.19
C ILE A 143 -8.27 -8.75 -10.66
N VAL A 144 -8.27 -8.39 -11.95
CA VAL A 144 -9.29 -7.51 -12.54
C VAL A 144 -10.68 -8.17 -12.51
N HIS A 145 -10.75 -9.49 -12.70
CA HIS A 145 -11.99 -10.24 -12.59
C HIS A 145 -12.58 -10.18 -11.17
N ASN A 146 -11.76 -10.35 -10.13
CA ASN A 146 -12.21 -10.19 -8.74
C ASN A 146 -12.72 -8.77 -8.46
N ALA A 147 -12.06 -7.74 -9.02
CA ALA A 147 -12.55 -6.37 -8.93
C ALA A 147 -13.90 -6.19 -9.64
N SER A 148 -14.06 -6.78 -10.81
CA SER A 148 -15.31 -6.70 -11.63
C SER A 148 -16.49 -7.43 -10.98
N ALA A 149 -16.24 -8.38 -10.09
CA ALA A 149 -17.27 -9.11 -9.36
C ALA A 149 -17.79 -8.36 -8.12
N CYS A 150 -17.17 -7.27 -7.72
CA CYS A 150 -17.65 -6.42 -6.63
C CYS A 150 -18.76 -5.46 -7.11
N ASP A 151 -19.66 -5.08 -6.20
CA ASP A 151 -20.78 -4.15 -6.49
C ASP A 151 -20.28 -2.72 -6.71
N GLU A 152 -19.26 -2.30 -5.95
CA GLU A 152 -18.52 -1.06 -6.20
C GLU A 152 -17.02 -1.29 -6.12
N VAL A 153 -16.29 -0.50 -6.91
CA VAL A 153 -14.84 -0.42 -6.85
C VAL A 153 -14.45 1.00 -6.48
N TRP A 154 -13.67 1.10 -5.42
CA TRP A 154 -13.06 2.34 -4.96
C TRP A 154 -11.58 2.36 -5.33
N ALA A 155 -11.00 3.53 -5.48
CA ALA A 155 -9.57 3.71 -5.67
C ALA A 155 -9.06 4.82 -4.75
N VAL A 156 -7.85 4.67 -4.27
CA VAL A 156 -7.24 5.65 -3.33
C VAL A 156 -6.85 6.98 -3.99
N SER A 157 -6.87 7.02 -5.33
CA SER A 157 -6.55 8.19 -6.16
C SER A 157 -7.13 8.00 -7.57
N HIS A 158 -7.25 9.07 -8.35
CA HIS A 158 -7.64 8.97 -9.76
C HIS A 158 -6.65 8.13 -10.55
N GLY A 159 -5.33 8.35 -10.36
CA GLY A 159 -4.31 7.57 -11.05
C GLY A 159 -4.28 6.08 -10.68
N ALA A 160 -4.65 5.71 -9.44
CA ALA A 160 -4.87 4.30 -9.08
C ALA A 160 -6.09 3.73 -9.83
N GLY A 161 -7.14 4.50 -9.97
CA GLY A 161 -8.31 4.12 -10.76
C GLY A 161 -8.00 3.96 -12.25
N ASP A 162 -7.24 4.88 -12.82
CA ASP A 162 -6.80 4.83 -14.22
C ASP A 162 -5.88 3.62 -14.48
N ASN A 163 -5.01 3.28 -13.53
CA ASN A 163 -4.23 2.04 -13.59
C ASN A 163 -5.16 0.81 -13.67
N LEU A 164 -6.16 0.68 -12.81
CA LEU A 164 -7.09 -0.45 -12.87
C LEU A 164 -7.85 -0.49 -14.20
N LYS A 165 -8.27 0.65 -14.74
CA LYS A 165 -8.91 0.73 -16.06
C LYS A 165 -7.97 0.31 -17.19
N SER A 166 -6.71 0.69 -17.13
CA SER A 166 -5.70 0.28 -18.11
C SER A 166 -5.46 -1.24 -18.13
N LEU A 167 -5.74 -1.92 -17.01
CA LEU A 167 -5.68 -3.38 -16.89
C LEU A 167 -6.94 -4.10 -17.40
N GLY A 168 -7.97 -3.35 -17.82
CA GLY A 168 -9.17 -3.89 -18.47
C GLY A 168 -10.46 -3.77 -17.65
N TYR A 169 -10.46 -3.16 -16.47
CA TYR A 169 -11.67 -2.90 -15.70
C TYR A 169 -12.57 -1.89 -16.40
N GLN A 170 -13.85 -2.23 -16.60
CA GLN A 170 -14.82 -1.43 -17.37
C GLN A 170 -15.85 -0.70 -16.47
N GLY A 171 -15.89 -1.03 -15.17
CA GLY A 171 -16.85 -0.44 -14.25
C GLY A 171 -16.52 0.99 -13.82
N ASN A 172 -17.43 1.59 -13.08
CA ASN A 172 -17.21 2.89 -12.45
C ASN A 172 -16.27 2.75 -11.24
N ILE A 173 -15.48 3.80 -11.00
CA ILE A 173 -14.55 3.85 -9.86
C ILE A 173 -14.89 5.10 -9.03
N ARG A 174 -15.06 4.90 -7.73
CA ARG A 174 -15.20 5.99 -6.76
C ARG A 174 -13.83 6.28 -6.16
N VAL A 175 -13.38 7.52 -6.19
CA VAL A 175 -12.13 7.90 -5.50
C VAL A 175 -12.40 8.09 -4.02
N MET A 176 -11.67 7.33 -3.20
CA MET A 176 -11.76 7.30 -1.75
C MET A 176 -10.35 7.40 -1.16
N PRO A 177 -9.84 8.61 -0.88
CA PRO A 177 -8.46 8.80 -0.43
C PRO A 177 -8.25 8.26 1.00
N ASN A 178 -7.06 7.72 1.24
CA ASN A 178 -6.64 7.30 2.57
C ASN A 178 -6.37 8.51 3.47
N GLY A 179 -6.59 8.34 4.76
CA GLY A 179 -6.17 9.26 5.80
C GLY A 179 -4.70 9.05 6.20
N VAL A 180 -4.22 9.87 7.12
CA VAL A 180 -2.91 9.73 7.75
C VAL A 180 -3.01 9.78 9.27
N ASP A 181 -2.00 9.19 9.94
CA ASP A 181 -1.95 9.06 11.40
C ASP A 181 -1.41 10.32 12.11
N PHE A 182 -0.92 11.29 11.34
CA PHE A 182 -0.43 12.54 11.92
C PHE A 182 -1.60 13.46 12.27
N ASP A 183 -1.60 13.97 13.48
CA ASP A 183 -2.48 15.07 13.85
C ASP A 183 -2.09 16.33 13.06
N LYS A 184 -3.10 17.11 12.69
CA LYS A 184 -2.89 18.39 12.02
C LYS A 184 -2.15 19.35 12.95
N GLY A 185 -1.02 19.84 12.52
CA GLY A 185 -0.21 20.83 13.25
C GLY A 185 1.25 20.46 13.34
N LYS A 186 2.07 21.42 13.75
CA LYS A 186 3.51 21.29 13.94
C LYS A 186 3.84 20.53 15.23
N ALA A 187 4.94 19.80 15.25
CA ALA A 187 5.53 19.27 16.48
C ALA A 187 6.03 20.44 17.35
N SER A 188 6.12 20.21 18.64
CA SER A 188 6.68 21.19 19.58
C SER A 188 8.17 21.43 19.34
N GLN A 189 8.67 22.60 19.77
CA GLN A 189 10.11 22.92 19.65
C GLN A 189 10.98 21.91 20.41
N GLU A 190 10.52 21.39 21.53
CA GLU A 190 11.22 20.37 22.32
C GLU A 190 11.33 19.05 21.53
N GLU A 191 10.24 18.60 20.89
CA GLU A 191 10.24 17.39 20.06
C GLU A 191 11.20 17.55 18.87
N ILE A 192 11.19 18.72 18.22
CA ILE A 192 12.11 19.02 17.10
C ILE A 192 13.56 18.97 17.56
N LEU A 193 13.90 19.65 18.66
CA LEU A 193 15.25 19.66 19.21
C LEU A 193 15.72 18.25 19.56
N LYS A 194 14.85 17.44 20.15
CA LYS A 194 15.14 16.05 20.52
C LYS A 194 15.35 15.17 19.28
N ALA A 195 14.47 15.28 18.27
CA ALA A 195 14.54 14.46 17.06
C ALA A 195 15.76 14.80 16.20
N CYS A 196 16.15 16.08 16.17
CA CYS A 196 17.25 16.60 15.38
C CYS A 196 18.60 16.69 16.13
N ALA A 197 18.65 16.22 17.38
CA ALA A 197 19.85 16.30 18.21
C ALA A 197 21.04 15.59 17.56
N GLY A 198 22.18 16.28 17.53
CA GLY A 198 23.43 15.74 16.98
C GLY A 198 23.52 15.71 15.45
N TYR A 199 22.55 16.25 14.73
CA TYR A 199 22.64 16.49 13.29
C TYR A 199 23.09 17.93 13.00
N ASP A 200 23.90 18.09 11.94
CA ASP A 200 24.36 19.39 11.46
C ASP A 200 23.27 20.07 10.63
N LEU A 201 22.41 20.84 11.29
CA LEU A 201 21.24 21.54 10.70
C LEU A 201 21.27 23.03 11.03
N PRO A 202 22.16 23.84 10.40
CA PRO A 202 22.23 25.29 10.63
C PRO A 202 20.87 25.97 10.37
N ALA A 203 20.59 27.04 11.10
CA ALA A 203 19.29 27.69 11.04
C ALA A 203 19.05 28.45 9.70
N ASP A 204 20.12 28.87 9.05
CA ASP A 204 20.13 29.63 7.79
C ASP A 204 20.28 28.73 6.55
N VAL A 205 20.38 27.41 6.74
CA VAL A 205 20.52 26.45 5.65
C VAL A 205 19.22 25.66 5.50
N PRO A 206 18.61 25.64 4.29
CA PRO A 206 17.38 24.92 4.07
C PRO A 206 17.56 23.39 4.26
N VAL A 207 16.55 22.79 4.87
CA VAL A 207 16.47 21.34 5.12
C VAL A 207 15.41 20.73 4.23
N PHE A 208 15.83 19.86 3.34
CA PHE A 208 14.98 19.05 2.50
C PHE A 208 14.81 17.66 3.09
N LEU A 209 13.61 17.10 3.00
CA LEU A 209 13.27 15.82 3.61
C LEU A 209 12.71 14.85 2.57
N PHE A 210 13.15 13.60 2.61
CA PHE A 210 12.51 12.46 1.99
C PHE A 210 12.22 11.41 3.07
N VAL A 211 11.04 10.83 3.04
CA VAL A 211 10.64 9.70 3.92
C VAL A 211 10.16 8.54 3.06
N GLY A 212 10.75 7.36 3.25
CA GLY A 212 10.33 6.18 2.52
C GLY A 212 11.42 5.14 2.30
N ARG A 213 11.10 4.10 1.55
CA ARG A 213 12.09 3.09 1.16
C ARG A 213 13.17 3.71 0.26
N LEU A 214 14.43 3.48 0.58
CA LEU A 214 15.57 3.98 -0.21
C LEU A 214 15.81 3.06 -1.41
N MET A 215 14.99 3.27 -2.45
CA MET A 215 14.95 2.49 -3.68
C MET A 215 15.08 3.42 -4.88
N ASN A 216 15.78 2.99 -5.93
CA ASN A 216 16.00 3.79 -7.13
C ASN A 216 14.70 4.21 -7.82
N TYR A 217 13.69 3.34 -7.83
CA TYR A 217 12.40 3.63 -8.44
C TYR A 217 11.60 4.76 -7.73
N LYS A 218 12.06 5.19 -6.53
CA LYS A 218 11.51 6.37 -5.85
C LYS A 218 12.07 7.69 -6.38
N GLY A 219 12.88 7.66 -7.45
CA GLY A 219 13.45 8.85 -8.05
C GLY A 219 14.64 9.46 -7.29
N LEU A 220 15.19 8.76 -6.28
CA LEU A 220 16.28 9.29 -5.44
C LEU A 220 17.56 9.61 -6.22
N PRO A 221 17.99 8.81 -7.24
CA PRO A 221 19.12 9.17 -8.09
C PRO A 221 18.93 10.50 -8.83
N LEU A 222 17.69 10.81 -9.28
CA LEU A 222 17.33 12.07 -9.91
C LEU A 222 17.57 13.26 -8.97
N LEU A 223 17.18 13.15 -7.69
CA LEU A 223 17.44 14.19 -6.69
C LEU A 223 18.94 14.46 -6.51
N ILE A 224 19.75 13.38 -6.38
CA ILE A 224 21.21 13.53 -6.23
C ILE A 224 21.81 14.23 -7.45
N ASP A 225 21.36 13.87 -8.67
CA ASP A 225 21.77 14.53 -9.91
C ASP A 225 21.37 16.01 -9.94
N ALA A 226 20.17 16.33 -9.46
CA ALA A 226 19.69 17.71 -9.36
C ALA A 226 20.53 18.53 -8.35
N PHE A 227 20.81 17.99 -7.18
CA PHE A 227 21.69 18.63 -6.19
C PHE A 227 23.10 18.85 -6.73
N ARG A 228 23.63 17.91 -7.54
CA ARG A 228 24.94 18.10 -8.18
C ARG A 228 24.98 19.36 -9.08
N LYS A 229 23.88 19.65 -9.78
CA LYS A 229 23.79 20.82 -10.67
C LYS A 229 23.78 22.16 -9.94
N ILE A 230 23.41 22.18 -8.65
CA ILE A 230 23.37 23.41 -7.83
C ILE A 230 24.46 23.50 -6.76
N ALA A 231 25.38 22.52 -6.73
CA ALA A 231 26.37 22.35 -5.67
C ALA A 231 27.24 23.62 -5.40
N ASP A 232 27.54 24.41 -6.44
CA ASP A 232 28.33 25.62 -6.33
C ASP A 232 27.49 26.88 -6.02
N GLN A 233 26.16 26.75 -6.02
CA GLN A 233 25.22 27.88 -5.99
C GLN A 233 24.46 28.01 -4.67
N ALA A 234 24.25 26.90 -3.96
CA ALA A 234 23.43 26.88 -2.76
C ALA A 234 23.96 25.88 -1.72
N ASP A 235 23.85 26.25 -0.44
CA ASP A 235 23.99 25.28 0.66
C ASP A 235 22.64 24.63 0.98
N PHE A 236 22.66 23.39 1.44
CA PHE A 236 21.45 22.63 1.77
C PHE A 236 21.76 21.47 2.72
N ARG A 237 20.72 20.99 3.36
CA ARG A 237 20.73 19.69 4.05
C ARG A 237 19.65 18.80 3.45
N MET A 238 20.06 17.68 2.84
CA MET A 238 19.11 16.68 2.31
C MET A 238 19.04 15.50 3.26
N VAL A 239 17.91 15.30 3.91
CA VAL A 239 17.67 14.27 4.92
C VAL A 239 16.86 13.12 4.31
N PHE A 240 17.41 11.92 4.35
CA PHE A 240 16.74 10.69 3.98
C PHE A 240 16.37 9.90 5.23
N VAL A 241 15.07 9.72 5.45
CA VAL A 241 14.51 8.88 6.51
C VAL A 241 14.00 7.58 5.94
N GLY A 242 14.61 6.46 6.32
CA GLY A 242 14.20 5.14 5.87
C GLY A 242 15.35 4.18 5.62
N LYS A 243 15.01 3.00 5.09
CA LYS A 243 15.96 1.98 4.66
C LYS A 243 15.59 1.42 3.28
N GLY A 244 16.53 0.78 2.61
CA GLY A 244 16.29 0.16 1.30
C GLY A 244 17.56 -0.41 0.71
N THR A 245 17.42 -1.32 -0.26
CA THR A 245 18.54 -2.03 -0.88
C THR A 245 19.46 -1.12 -1.68
N ASP A 246 18.98 0.04 -2.11
CA ASP A 246 19.75 0.96 -2.95
C ASP A 246 20.49 2.05 -2.17
N ARG A 247 20.37 2.07 -0.81
CA ARG A 247 21.07 3.07 0.04
C ARG A 247 22.54 3.20 -0.29
N ASP A 248 23.26 2.08 -0.39
CA ASP A 248 24.70 2.09 -0.58
C ASP A 248 25.08 2.58 -1.99
N SER A 249 24.24 2.36 -2.99
CA SER A 249 24.43 2.91 -4.33
C SER A 249 24.22 4.43 -4.35
N LEU A 250 23.24 4.94 -3.58
CA LEU A 250 23.03 6.38 -3.41
C LEU A 250 24.22 7.04 -2.71
N ILE A 251 24.74 6.43 -1.64
CA ILE A 251 25.94 6.93 -0.93
C ILE A 251 27.17 6.96 -1.84
N ARG A 252 27.39 5.90 -2.67
CA ARG A 252 28.46 5.91 -3.66
C ARG A 252 28.34 7.09 -4.63
N LYS A 253 27.15 7.31 -5.19
CA LYS A 253 26.87 8.42 -6.11
C LYS A 253 27.13 9.79 -5.45
N ILE A 254 26.71 9.99 -4.19
CA ILE A 254 26.96 11.20 -3.42
C ILE A 254 28.47 11.44 -3.27
N ARG A 255 29.25 10.39 -2.94
CA ARG A 255 30.71 10.47 -2.81
C ARG A 255 31.40 10.77 -4.15
N GLU A 256 30.98 10.14 -5.23
CA GLU A 256 31.50 10.39 -6.59
C GLU A 256 31.31 11.84 -7.00
N TYR A 257 30.21 12.47 -6.56
CA TYR A 257 29.96 13.89 -6.79
C TYR A 257 30.67 14.81 -5.80
N GLY A 258 31.40 14.24 -4.81
CA GLY A 258 32.19 14.99 -3.85
C GLY A 258 31.40 15.65 -2.72
N PHE A 259 30.15 15.27 -2.50
CA PHE A 259 29.36 15.84 -1.39
C PHE A 259 29.73 15.22 -0.04
N ALA A 260 29.60 16.05 1.01
CA ALA A 260 29.58 15.56 2.37
C ALA A 260 28.34 14.69 2.64
N TYR A 261 28.52 13.64 3.43
CA TYR A 261 27.39 12.88 3.95
C TYR A 261 27.63 12.41 5.39
N GLU A 262 26.52 12.10 6.05
CA GLU A 262 26.46 11.44 7.35
C GLU A 262 25.42 10.33 7.27
N CYS A 263 25.77 9.12 7.71
CA CYS A 263 24.89 7.97 7.75
C CYS A 263 24.91 7.40 9.18
N ARG A 264 23.75 7.31 9.82
CA ARG A 264 23.60 6.62 11.11
C ARG A 264 23.08 5.22 10.86
N GLU A 265 23.78 4.24 11.44
CA GLU A 265 23.39 2.83 11.39
C GLU A 265 22.42 2.50 12.53
N GLU A 266 21.75 1.34 12.42
CA GLU A 266 20.81 0.86 13.45
C GLU A 266 21.53 0.60 14.82
N ASP A 267 22.87 0.38 14.81
CA ASP A 267 23.71 0.22 15.99
C ASP A 267 24.32 1.55 16.51
N GLU A 268 23.74 2.68 16.11
CA GLU A 268 24.15 4.04 16.44
C GLU A 268 25.55 4.45 15.92
N LYS A 269 26.22 3.62 15.13
CA LYS A 269 27.45 4.03 14.47
C LYS A 269 27.18 5.09 13.42
N ILE A 270 28.07 6.09 13.40
CA ILE A 270 28.02 7.19 12.43
C ILE A 270 29.15 7.02 11.43
N HIS A 271 28.76 6.88 10.16
CA HIS A 271 29.69 6.94 9.05
C HIS A 271 29.54 8.31 8.37
N SER A 272 30.64 9.04 8.28
CA SER A 272 30.64 10.37 7.67
C SER A 272 31.76 10.54 6.66
N TYR A 273 31.55 11.43 5.71
CA TYR A 273 32.53 11.85 4.73
C TYR A 273 32.41 13.37 4.55
N PRO A 274 33.51 14.13 4.77
CA PRO A 274 33.46 15.60 4.75
C PRO A 274 33.24 16.18 3.35
N GLY A 275 33.62 15.42 2.29
CA GLY A 275 33.52 15.85 0.90
C GLY A 275 34.41 17.08 0.57
N PRO A 276 34.91 17.20 -0.64
CA PRO A 276 35.58 18.39 -1.13
C PRO A 276 34.60 19.48 -1.60
N VAL A 277 33.33 19.17 -1.83
CA VAL A 277 32.30 20.14 -2.20
C VAL A 277 31.90 20.97 -0.99
N PRO A 278 32.11 22.28 -0.98
CA PRO A 278 31.97 23.10 0.22
C PRO A 278 30.52 23.34 0.65
N LYS A 279 29.56 23.07 -0.23
CA LYS A 279 28.13 23.36 -0.01
C LYS A 279 27.30 22.10 -0.19
N GLY A 280 26.34 21.93 0.71
CA GLY A 280 25.41 20.83 0.70
C GLY A 280 25.91 19.58 1.42
N LYS A 281 25.03 18.97 2.23
CA LYS A 281 25.27 17.73 2.95
C LYS A 281 24.07 16.80 2.88
N PHE A 282 24.34 15.52 2.70
CA PHE A 282 23.33 14.45 2.72
C PHE A 282 23.36 13.76 4.09
N ILE A 283 22.18 13.51 4.65
CA ILE A 283 22.02 12.89 5.97
C ILE A 283 21.09 11.69 5.83
N PHE A 284 21.57 10.52 6.25
CA PHE A 284 20.78 9.28 6.30
C PHE A 284 20.54 8.95 7.78
N THR A 285 19.30 9.07 8.23
CA THR A 285 18.92 8.84 9.63
C THR A 285 18.69 7.37 9.96
N GLY A 286 18.60 6.49 8.93
CA GLY A 286 18.02 5.17 9.10
C GLY A 286 16.48 5.21 9.19
N PRO A 287 15.83 4.07 9.44
CA PRO A 287 14.39 3.98 9.59
C PRO A 287 13.92 4.57 10.93
N ILE A 288 12.87 5.37 10.90
CA ILE A 288 12.22 5.95 12.08
C ILE A 288 10.81 5.37 12.19
N SER A 289 10.57 4.53 13.19
CA SER A 289 9.26 3.94 13.48
C SER A 289 8.40 4.79 14.41
N GLN A 290 9.03 5.64 15.23
CA GLN A 290 8.35 6.49 16.19
C GLN A 290 7.67 7.67 15.47
N ARG A 291 6.33 7.70 15.49
CA ARG A 291 5.53 8.68 14.76
C ARG A 291 5.79 10.13 15.18
N ASN A 292 5.98 10.37 16.48
CA ASN A 292 6.32 11.70 17.00
C ASN A 292 7.69 12.20 16.51
N ILE A 293 8.70 11.34 16.40
CA ILE A 293 10.01 11.69 15.84
C ILE A 293 9.89 12.00 14.34
N LEU A 294 9.15 11.17 13.60
CA LEU A 294 8.93 11.41 12.18
C LEU A 294 8.17 12.72 11.94
N ARG A 295 7.16 13.02 12.79
CA ARG A 295 6.43 14.28 12.76
C ARG A 295 7.33 15.48 13.04
N ALA A 296 8.28 15.35 13.99
CA ALA A 296 9.26 16.39 14.28
C ALA A 296 10.20 16.67 13.10
N TRP A 297 10.64 15.64 12.37
CA TRP A 297 11.40 15.82 11.13
C TRP A 297 10.60 16.53 10.04
N ASN A 298 9.34 16.17 9.84
CA ASN A 298 8.45 16.87 8.90
C ASN A 298 8.24 18.33 9.29
N THR A 299 8.22 18.63 10.60
CA THR A 299 8.08 20.01 11.10
C THR A 299 9.37 20.82 10.96
N ARG A 300 10.56 20.19 11.09
CA ARG A 300 11.87 20.85 10.96
C ARG A 300 12.22 21.18 9.51
N ALA A 301 11.78 20.34 8.58
CA ALA A 301 12.10 20.52 7.18
C ALA A 301 11.42 21.74 6.55
N ASP A 302 12.04 22.29 5.53
CA ASP A 302 11.53 23.42 4.76
C ASP A 302 10.75 22.97 3.52
N LEU A 303 11.07 21.77 3.00
CA LEU A 303 10.39 21.16 1.87
C LEU A 303 10.51 19.65 1.88
N PHE A 304 9.42 18.97 1.54
CA PHE A 304 9.39 17.52 1.32
C PHE A 304 9.65 17.20 -0.15
N LEU A 305 10.65 16.36 -0.44
CA LEU A 305 11.00 15.98 -1.81
C LEU A 305 10.51 14.56 -2.10
N PHE A 306 9.58 14.40 -3.03
CA PHE A 306 9.00 13.10 -3.35
C PHE A 306 8.92 12.86 -4.86
N PRO A 307 10.04 12.54 -5.53
CA PRO A 307 10.11 12.39 -6.98
C PRO A 307 9.67 10.99 -7.46
N SER A 308 8.71 10.36 -6.76
CA SER A 308 8.21 9.04 -7.09
C SER A 308 7.04 9.10 -8.06
N THR A 309 7.12 8.35 -9.16
CA THR A 309 6.01 8.08 -10.08
C THR A 309 5.34 6.74 -9.82
N PHE A 310 5.90 5.96 -8.89
CA PHE A 310 5.43 4.61 -8.55
C PHE A 310 4.23 4.63 -7.61
N ASP A 311 4.21 5.52 -6.61
CA ASP A 311 3.23 5.53 -5.54
C ASP A 311 1.82 5.89 -6.02
N THR A 312 0.81 5.22 -5.47
CA THR A 312 -0.60 5.40 -5.85
C THR A 312 -1.33 6.47 -5.05
N ASN A 313 -0.92 6.76 -3.81
CA ASN A 313 -1.61 7.73 -2.94
C ASN A 313 -0.66 8.75 -2.29
N GLY A 314 0.64 8.41 -2.17
CA GLY A 314 1.60 9.32 -1.53
C GLY A 314 1.24 9.67 -0.08
N LEU A 315 0.94 8.68 0.78
CA LEU A 315 0.60 8.91 2.20
C LEU A 315 1.60 9.84 2.89
N VAL A 316 2.91 9.67 2.61
CA VAL A 316 3.99 10.52 3.16
C VAL A 316 3.87 12.00 2.74
N VAL A 317 3.27 12.29 1.58
CA VAL A 317 2.97 13.66 1.13
C VAL A 317 1.87 14.28 1.99
N ARG A 318 0.85 13.50 2.34
CA ARG A 318 -0.23 13.91 3.25
C ARG A 318 0.26 14.04 4.70
N GLU A 319 1.21 13.20 5.12
CA GLU A 319 1.91 13.32 6.41
C GLU A 319 2.73 14.62 6.49
N ALA A 320 3.46 14.95 5.42
CA ALA A 320 4.15 16.24 5.31
C ALA A 320 3.16 17.41 5.38
N ALA A 321 2.07 17.33 4.64
CA ALA A 321 1.00 18.34 4.67
C ALA A 321 0.39 18.49 6.06
N ALA A 322 0.19 17.41 6.84
CA ALA A 322 -0.30 17.48 8.22
C ALA A 322 0.58 18.38 9.10
N CYS A 323 1.89 18.39 8.87
CA CYS A 323 2.86 19.21 9.58
C CYS A 323 3.02 20.63 9.00
N GLY A 324 2.28 20.99 7.96
CA GLY A 324 2.44 22.28 7.26
C GLY A 324 3.69 22.35 6.39
N LEU A 325 4.16 21.20 5.88
CA LEU A 325 5.31 21.08 4.99
C LEU A 325 4.83 20.91 3.55
N ALA A 326 5.24 21.82 2.66
CA ALA A 326 4.97 21.70 1.23
C ALA A 326 5.79 20.56 0.61
N SER A 327 5.29 19.99 -0.50
CA SER A 327 5.98 18.93 -1.22
C SER A 327 6.36 19.36 -2.64
N MET A 328 7.52 18.88 -3.11
CA MET A 328 7.90 18.87 -4.52
C MET A 328 7.66 17.47 -5.08
N LEU A 329 6.88 17.36 -6.15
CA LEU A 329 6.48 16.11 -6.77
C LEU A 329 6.69 16.13 -8.28
N ILE A 330 6.69 14.93 -8.88
CA ILE A 330 6.66 14.81 -10.34
C ILE A 330 5.25 15.12 -10.84
N ARG A 331 5.16 15.98 -11.85
CA ARG A 331 3.92 16.35 -12.54
C ARG A 331 3.23 15.07 -13.04
N ASP A 332 1.91 15.02 -12.95
CA ASP A 332 1.05 13.93 -13.38
C ASP A 332 1.27 12.58 -12.64
N SER A 333 2.09 12.57 -11.57
CA SER A 333 2.18 11.40 -10.69
C SER A 333 0.93 11.28 -9.82
N CYS A 334 0.56 10.04 -9.43
CA CYS A 334 -0.57 9.83 -8.51
C CYS A 334 -0.38 10.54 -7.15
N ALA A 335 0.87 10.67 -6.68
CA ALA A 335 1.19 11.37 -5.45
C ALA A 335 0.97 12.90 -5.55
N ALA A 336 0.95 13.45 -6.77
CA ALA A 336 0.72 14.86 -7.02
C ALA A 336 -0.77 15.25 -7.09
N GLU A 337 -1.69 14.29 -6.96
CA GLU A 337 -3.12 14.60 -6.98
C GLU A 337 -3.52 15.57 -5.86
N GLY A 338 -4.23 16.63 -6.24
CA GLY A 338 -4.62 17.72 -5.34
C GLY A 338 -3.56 18.79 -5.17
N ILE A 339 -2.35 18.61 -5.72
CA ILE A 339 -1.31 19.63 -5.72
C ILE A 339 -1.57 20.64 -6.85
N ARG A 340 -1.60 21.91 -6.48
CA ARG A 340 -1.64 23.05 -7.40
C ARG A 340 -0.27 23.74 -7.35
N ASP A 341 0.43 23.69 -8.48
CA ASP A 341 1.80 24.18 -8.63
C ASP A 341 1.96 25.63 -8.14
N GLY A 342 2.96 25.89 -7.29
CA GLY A 342 3.20 27.20 -6.67
C GLY A 342 2.19 27.60 -5.60
N HIS A 343 1.12 26.84 -5.38
CA HIS A 343 0.08 27.18 -4.40
C HIS A 343 0.19 26.35 -3.11
N ASN A 344 -0.09 25.06 -3.17
CA ASN A 344 -0.05 24.12 -2.01
C ASN A 344 1.05 23.04 -2.14
N GLY A 345 1.95 23.21 -3.11
CA GLY A 345 3.06 22.35 -3.41
C GLY A 345 3.68 22.75 -4.74
N TYR A 346 4.62 21.97 -5.22
CA TYR A 346 5.39 22.29 -6.42
C TYR A 346 5.52 21.06 -7.31
N LEU A 347 5.39 21.28 -8.62
CA LEU A 347 5.43 20.23 -9.63
C LEU A 347 6.63 20.42 -10.55
N ILE A 348 7.40 19.35 -10.72
CA ILE A 348 8.55 19.31 -11.61
C ILE A 348 8.35 18.23 -12.68
N GLU A 349 9.09 18.35 -13.79
CA GLU A 349 9.21 17.26 -14.77
C GLU A 349 10.13 16.16 -14.24
N GLU A 350 9.96 14.92 -14.70
CA GLU A 350 10.76 13.76 -14.27
C GLU A 350 12.17 13.79 -14.86
N ASN A 351 12.92 14.85 -14.54
CA ASN A 351 14.32 15.00 -14.93
C ASN A 351 15.10 15.87 -13.95
N ALA A 352 16.43 15.70 -13.92
CA ALA A 352 17.31 16.39 -12.99
C ALA A 352 17.45 17.90 -13.27
N ASP A 353 17.18 18.36 -14.49
CA ASP A 353 17.26 19.78 -14.82
C ASP A 353 16.09 20.56 -14.20
N SER A 354 14.86 20.07 -14.39
CA SER A 354 13.68 20.66 -13.77
C SER A 354 13.78 20.64 -12.24
N ALA A 355 14.23 19.53 -11.65
CA ALA A 355 14.45 19.44 -10.22
C ALA A 355 15.51 20.42 -9.72
N ALA A 356 16.62 20.58 -10.44
CA ALA A 356 17.71 21.51 -10.08
C ALA A 356 17.26 22.97 -10.14
N GLU A 357 16.52 23.35 -11.18
CA GLU A 357 15.98 24.70 -11.32
C GLU A 357 15.06 25.04 -10.13
N PHE A 358 14.17 24.12 -9.79
CA PHE A 358 13.28 24.32 -8.66
C PHE A 358 14.05 24.31 -7.32
N LEU A 359 15.00 23.41 -7.08
CA LEU A 359 15.80 23.38 -5.85
C LEU A 359 16.60 24.66 -5.67
N LYS A 360 17.12 25.25 -6.76
CA LYS A 360 17.79 26.56 -6.73
C LYS A 360 16.86 27.69 -6.28
N TYR A 361 15.61 27.66 -6.74
CA TYR A 361 14.56 28.56 -6.28
C TYR A 361 14.25 28.30 -4.79
N ALA A 362 14.01 27.05 -4.42
CA ALA A 362 13.64 26.64 -3.07
C ALA A 362 14.68 27.07 -2.01
N CYS A 363 15.97 26.96 -2.32
CA CYS A 363 17.06 27.45 -1.43
C CYS A 363 17.02 28.93 -1.12
N ARG A 364 16.29 29.74 -1.88
CA ARG A 364 16.24 31.21 -1.74
C ARG A 364 14.88 31.73 -1.26
N HIS A 365 13.85 30.89 -1.29
CA HIS A 365 12.46 31.30 -1.07
C HIS A 365 11.75 30.43 -0.02
N THR A 366 12.46 30.15 1.10
CA THR A 366 11.95 29.27 2.16
C THR A 366 10.62 29.76 2.74
N GLU A 367 10.41 31.08 2.84
CA GLU A 367 9.14 31.63 3.32
C GLU A 367 7.97 31.28 2.39
N GLU A 368 8.17 31.29 1.08
CA GLU A 368 7.14 30.90 0.11
C GLU A 368 6.83 29.41 0.21
N LEU A 369 7.86 28.56 0.49
CA LEU A 369 7.67 27.13 0.77
C LEU A 369 6.80 26.92 2.02
N HIS A 370 7.05 27.67 3.09
CA HIS A 370 6.27 27.59 4.32
C HIS A 370 4.82 28.03 4.10
N GLN A 371 4.59 29.08 3.32
CA GLN A 371 3.22 29.51 2.97
C GLN A 371 2.49 28.46 2.12
N ALA A 372 3.17 27.82 1.19
CA ALA A 372 2.62 26.68 0.44
C ALA A 372 2.31 25.50 1.36
N GLY A 373 3.16 25.23 2.35
CA GLY A 373 2.94 24.20 3.37
C GLY A 373 1.69 24.42 4.22
N ILE A 374 1.43 25.67 4.63
CA ILE A 374 0.20 26.03 5.35
C ILE A 374 -1.04 25.78 4.48
N ARG A 375 -0.97 26.10 3.19
CA ARG A 375 -2.06 25.79 2.26
C ARG A 375 -2.22 24.29 2.05
N ALA A 376 -1.13 23.53 1.90
CA ALA A 376 -1.15 22.07 1.83
C ALA A 376 -1.83 21.44 3.05
N GLN A 377 -1.53 21.94 4.25
CA GLN A 377 -2.15 21.47 5.50
C GLN A 377 -3.67 21.65 5.49
N ASN A 378 -4.20 22.67 4.84
CA ASN A 378 -5.63 22.93 4.79
C ASN A 378 -6.35 22.20 3.66
N GLU A 379 -5.64 21.87 2.57
CA GLU A 379 -6.23 21.38 1.33
C GLU A 379 -5.90 19.93 1.00
N ILE A 380 -4.75 19.42 1.48
CA ILE A 380 -4.24 18.08 1.16
C ILE A 380 -4.42 17.11 2.33
N TYR A 381 -4.26 17.62 3.56
CA TYR A 381 -4.38 16.78 4.75
C TYR A 381 -5.79 16.20 4.89
N ILE A 382 -5.85 14.92 5.22
CA ILE A 382 -7.05 14.22 5.63
C ILE A 382 -6.69 13.25 6.76
N SER A 383 -7.40 13.31 7.88
CA SER A 383 -7.24 12.34 8.97
C SER A 383 -7.92 11.02 8.64
N TRP A 384 -7.52 9.91 9.30
CA TRP A 384 -8.22 8.64 9.17
C TRP A 384 -9.70 8.76 9.56
N ARG A 385 -10.03 9.51 10.61
CA ARG A 385 -11.43 9.75 11.01
C ARG A 385 -12.25 10.42 9.90
N GLN A 386 -11.67 11.38 9.20
CA GLN A 386 -12.35 12.02 8.05
C GLN A 386 -12.47 11.08 6.86
N ALA A 387 -11.44 10.28 6.55
CA ALA A 387 -11.47 9.32 5.46
C ALA A 387 -12.49 8.21 5.72
N VAL A 388 -12.53 7.67 6.95
CA VAL A 388 -13.49 6.63 7.33
C VAL A 388 -14.92 7.18 7.37
N ALA A 389 -15.15 8.41 7.86
CA ALA A 389 -16.49 9.02 7.81
C ALA A 389 -17.02 9.19 6.36
N GLN A 390 -16.12 9.46 5.38
CA GLN A 390 -16.51 9.44 3.96
C GLN A 390 -16.90 8.02 3.51
N ALA A 391 -16.16 7.01 3.96
CA ALA A 391 -16.45 5.62 3.64
C ALA A 391 -17.77 5.15 4.28
N GLU A 392 -18.06 5.53 5.53
CA GLU A 392 -19.33 5.23 6.20
C GLU A 392 -20.54 5.78 5.44
N LYS A 393 -20.43 7.02 4.97
CA LYS A 393 -21.47 7.62 4.14
C LYS A 393 -21.65 6.83 2.85
N ALA A 394 -20.54 6.45 2.19
CA ALA A 394 -20.57 5.65 0.98
C ALA A 394 -21.13 4.23 1.23
N TYR A 395 -20.86 3.61 2.38
CA TYR A 395 -21.49 2.33 2.76
C TYR A 395 -23.01 2.44 2.82
N GLY A 396 -23.53 3.53 3.39
CA GLY A 396 -24.98 3.81 3.39
C GLY A 396 -25.56 3.84 1.99
N GLU A 397 -24.92 4.57 1.07
CA GLU A 397 -25.32 4.66 -0.34
C GLU A 397 -25.26 3.28 -1.04
N VAL A 398 -24.21 2.52 -0.79
CA VAL A 398 -24.03 1.15 -1.36
C VAL A 398 -25.15 0.23 -0.87
N MET A 399 -25.50 0.24 0.42
CA MET A 399 -26.58 -0.59 0.95
C MET A 399 -27.95 -0.18 0.38
N GLU A 400 -28.22 1.11 0.21
CA GLU A 400 -29.45 1.61 -0.41
C GLU A 400 -29.56 1.16 -1.88
N ASN A 401 -28.47 1.31 -2.64
CA ASN A 401 -28.37 0.87 -4.03
C ASN A 401 -28.58 -0.66 -4.17
N ALA A 402 -28.00 -1.44 -3.26
CA ALA A 402 -28.19 -2.88 -3.22
C ALA A 402 -29.66 -3.28 -2.94
N LYS A 403 -30.30 -2.62 -1.96
CA LYS A 403 -31.74 -2.83 -1.65
C LYS A 403 -32.64 -2.43 -2.80
N ALA A 404 -32.27 -1.39 -3.55
CA ALA A 404 -32.99 -0.94 -4.76
C ALA A 404 -32.74 -1.82 -5.99
N GLY A 405 -31.88 -2.83 -5.90
CA GLY A 405 -31.54 -3.73 -7.00
C GLY A 405 -30.75 -3.06 -8.13
N LEU A 406 -30.02 -1.98 -7.82
CA LEU A 406 -29.26 -1.21 -8.82
C LEU A 406 -27.94 -1.90 -9.22
N TYR A 407 -27.45 -2.84 -8.42
CA TYR A 407 -26.29 -3.63 -8.79
C TYR A 407 -26.72 -4.84 -9.59
N ILE A 408 -26.28 -4.87 -10.85
CA ILE A 408 -26.50 -6.02 -11.72
C ILE A 408 -25.61 -7.15 -11.18
N ARG A 409 -26.25 -8.15 -10.60
CA ARG A 409 -25.58 -9.40 -10.26
C ARG A 409 -25.49 -10.22 -11.55
N GLU A 410 -24.59 -9.81 -12.44
CA GLU A 410 -24.26 -10.66 -13.58
C GLU A 410 -23.70 -11.97 -13.03
N LYS A 411 -24.12 -13.08 -13.63
CA LYS A 411 -23.45 -14.35 -13.46
C LYS A 411 -21.97 -14.13 -13.71
N PRO A 412 -21.06 -14.77 -12.94
CA PRO A 412 -19.64 -14.62 -13.17
C PRO A 412 -19.35 -14.76 -14.66
N LEU A 413 -18.53 -13.84 -15.19
CA LEU A 413 -18.13 -13.74 -16.61
C LEU A 413 -17.54 -15.06 -17.16
N PHE A 414 -17.23 -15.99 -16.27
CA PHE A 414 -16.89 -17.39 -16.52
C PHE A 414 -17.69 -18.23 -15.54
N ASP A 415 -18.28 -19.31 -16.02
CA ASP A 415 -18.68 -20.46 -15.20
C ASP A 415 -17.41 -20.93 -14.47
N ASP A 416 -17.20 -20.43 -13.26
CA ASP A 416 -16.08 -20.83 -12.41
C ASP A 416 -16.59 -21.93 -11.46
N PRO A 417 -16.43 -23.24 -11.82
CA PRO A 417 -16.94 -24.35 -11.02
C PRO A 417 -16.41 -24.34 -9.58
N LEU A 418 -15.18 -23.84 -9.38
CA LEU A 418 -14.57 -23.71 -8.04
C LEU A 418 -15.33 -22.70 -7.19
N TYR A 419 -15.78 -21.63 -7.78
CA TYR A 419 -16.51 -20.57 -7.11
C TYR A 419 -17.91 -21.08 -6.66
N GLU A 420 -18.66 -21.70 -7.58
CA GLU A 420 -19.95 -22.30 -7.26
C GLU A 420 -19.83 -23.41 -6.19
N MET A 421 -18.85 -24.29 -6.32
CA MET A 421 -18.57 -25.33 -5.34
C MET A 421 -18.22 -24.74 -3.96
N THR A 422 -17.48 -23.63 -3.91
CA THR A 422 -17.12 -23.00 -2.64
C THR A 422 -18.32 -22.35 -1.98
N SER A 423 -19.15 -21.63 -2.74
CA SER A 423 -20.39 -21.02 -2.22
C SER A 423 -21.37 -22.06 -1.71
N ASP A 424 -21.57 -23.15 -2.45
CA ASP A 424 -22.37 -24.29 -2.01
C ASP A 424 -21.83 -24.94 -0.74
N ALA A 425 -20.50 -25.08 -0.63
CA ALA A 425 -19.85 -25.66 0.54
C ALA A 425 -20.05 -24.79 1.79
N ILE A 426 -19.94 -23.46 1.65
CA ILE A 426 -20.20 -22.51 2.74
C ILE A 426 -21.65 -22.60 3.18
N TYR A 427 -22.58 -22.60 2.21
CA TYR A 427 -24.01 -22.70 2.49
C TYR A 427 -24.35 -24.00 3.25
N ARG A 428 -23.85 -25.15 2.81
CA ARG A 428 -24.02 -26.43 3.48
C ARG A 428 -23.42 -26.43 4.88
N TYR A 429 -22.19 -25.95 5.03
CA TYR A 429 -21.52 -25.87 6.34
C TYR A 429 -22.31 -25.02 7.34
N MET A 430 -22.92 -23.92 6.91
CA MET A 430 -23.75 -23.06 7.77
C MET A 430 -25.05 -23.74 8.18
N HIS A 431 -25.71 -24.47 7.28
CA HIS A 431 -27.04 -25.02 7.52
C HIS A 431 -27.03 -26.46 8.08
N GLU A 432 -25.99 -27.24 7.80
CA GLU A 432 -25.87 -28.63 8.27
C GLU A 432 -25.20 -28.74 9.63
N ARG A 433 -24.55 -27.72 10.14
CA ARG A 433 -23.91 -27.71 11.47
C ARG A 433 -24.86 -27.93 12.63
N SER A 434 -26.18 -27.92 12.40
CA SER A 434 -27.20 -28.28 13.39
C SER A 434 -27.37 -29.78 13.61
N LYS A 435 -26.77 -30.67 12.81
CA LYS A 435 -27.06 -32.11 12.82
C LYS A 435 -25.89 -33.08 12.67
N THR A 436 -24.70 -32.81 13.10
CA THR A 436 -23.44 -33.60 12.99
C THR A 436 -22.42 -32.97 12.02
N PRO A 437 -21.12 -32.93 12.37
CA PRO A 437 -20.13 -32.49 11.41
C PRO A 437 -20.15 -33.41 10.20
N PRO A 438 -20.33 -32.91 8.97
CA PRO A 438 -20.19 -33.77 7.81
C PRO A 438 -18.76 -34.34 7.83
N GLN A 439 -18.67 -35.65 7.76
CA GLN A 439 -17.40 -36.30 7.44
C GLN A 439 -17.11 -35.92 5.98
N PHE A 440 -16.10 -35.11 5.74
CA PHE A 440 -15.68 -34.58 4.43
C PHE A 440 -14.65 -35.43 3.65
N PRO A 441 -14.61 -36.78 3.66
CA PRO A 441 -13.65 -37.53 2.87
C PRO A 441 -13.76 -37.19 1.36
N GLY A 442 -14.98 -37.09 0.84
CA GLY A 442 -15.18 -36.89 -0.59
C GLY A 442 -15.06 -35.45 -1.10
N MET A 443 -15.13 -34.45 -0.23
CA MET A 443 -15.04 -33.04 -0.64
C MET A 443 -13.60 -32.53 -0.64
N LEU A 444 -12.79 -32.98 0.33
CA LEU A 444 -11.34 -32.80 0.29
C LEU A 444 -10.75 -33.53 -0.92
N ASP A 445 -11.25 -34.72 -1.22
CA ASP A 445 -10.86 -35.49 -2.41
C ASP A 445 -11.28 -34.77 -3.71
N ASN A 446 -12.46 -34.16 -3.78
CA ASN A 446 -12.90 -33.38 -4.94
C ASN A 446 -12.17 -32.06 -5.07
N LEU A 447 -11.87 -31.36 -3.95
CA LEU A 447 -11.00 -30.17 -3.96
C LEU A 447 -9.55 -30.54 -4.30
N GLN A 448 -9.08 -31.69 -3.83
CA GLN A 448 -7.79 -32.24 -4.21
C GLN A 448 -7.76 -32.61 -5.70
N ILE A 449 -8.82 -33.23 -6.22
CA ILE A 449 -8.97 -33.56 -7.65
C ILE A 449 -9.07 -32.30 -8.50
N ALA A 450 -9.79 -31.27 -8.05
CA ALA A 450 -9.86 -29.97 -8.75
C ALA A 450 -8.50 -29.23 -8.68
N HIS A 451 -7.86 -29.23 -7.52
CA HIS A 451 -6.49 -28.75 -7.33
C HIS A 451 -5.51 -29.51 -8.23
N ASP A 452 -5.56 -30.85 -8.22
CA ASP A 452 -4.69 -31.71 -9.02
C ASP A 452 -5.00 -31.58 -10.53
N SER A 453 -6.26 -31.32 -10.89
CA SER A 453 -6.66 -31.02 -12.28
C SER A 453 -6.14 -29.67 -12.75
N ILE A 454 -6.18 -28.64 -11.87
CA ILE A 454 -5.58 -27.32 -12.17
C ILE A 454 -4.06 -27.47 -12.25
N ILE A 455 -3.43 -28.14 -11.28
CA ILE A 455 -1.99 -28.40 -11.29
C ILE A 455 -1.61 -29.25 -12.51
N SER A 456 -2.38 -30.27 -12.86
CA SER A 456 -2.14 -31.07 -14.07
C SER A 456 -2.34 -30.28 -15.34
N SER A 457 -3.36 -29.42 -15.44
CA SER A 457 -3.58 -28.52 -16.56
C SER A 457 -2.47 -27.46 -16.69
N VAL A 458 -2.03 -26.93 -15.56
CA VAL A 458 -0.86 -26.03 -15.50
C VAL A 458 0.43 -26.81 -15.84
N HIS A 459 0.60 -28.03 -15.31
CA HIS A 459 1.74 -28.91 -15.66
C HIS A 459 1.75 -29.33 -17.12
N GLU A 460 0.59 -29.70 -17.69
CA GLU A 460 0.47 -30.02 -19.11
C GLU A 460 0.74 -28.83 -20.04
N ARG A 461 0.34 -27.64 -19.61
CA ARG A 461 0.68 -26.39 -20.29
C ARG A 461 2.15 -26.03 -20.12
N ILE A 462 2.69 -26.17 -18.91
CA ILE A 462 4.11 -25.95 -18.61
C ILE A 462 4.99 -26.99 -19.31
N SER A 463 4.62 -28.27 -19.34
CA SER A 463 5.37 -29.30 -20.05
C SER A 463 5.38 -29.11 -21.58
N ARG A 464 4.32 -28.53 -22.14
CA ARG A 464 4.30 -28.12 -23.57
C ARG A 464 5.16 -26.90 -23.87
N ILE A 465 5.53 -26.14 -22.86
CA ILE A 465 6.38 -24.95 -22.96
C ILE A 465 7.84 -25.25 -22.55
N SER A 466 8.10 -26.36 -21.86
CA SER A 466 9.35 -26.56 -21.11
C SER A 466 10.28 -27.64 -21.63
N ASP A 467 10.66 -27.63 -22.88
CA ASP A 467 11.95 -28.22 -23.25
C ASP A 467 13.14 -27.27 -23.00
N ASP A 468 12.87 -26.02 -22.51
CA ASP A 468 13.87 -24.96 -22.31
C ASP A 468 13.80 -24.22 -20.95
N LEU A 469 13.31 -24.82 -19.87
CA LEU A 469 13.23 -24.13 -18.56
C LEU A 469 14.54 -24.29 -17.74
N PRO A 470 15.09 -23.18 -17.19
CA PRO A 470 16.24 -23.23 -16.30
C PRO A 470 15.99 -24.04 -15.02
N ASP A 471 17.04 -24.74 -14.52
CA ASP A 471 17.04 -25.62 -13.35
C ASP A 471 16.48 -25.02 -12.03
N GLU A 472 16.42 -23.72 -11.90
CA GLU A 472 15.87 -23.02 -10.73
C GLU A 472 14.35 -23.16 -10.58
N LEU A 473 13.61 -23.11 -11.67
CA LEU A 473 12.13 -23.29 -11.67
C LEU A 473 11.74 -24.74 -11.38
N SER A 474 12.56 -25.69 -11.82
CA SER A 474 12.39 -27.11 -11.50
C SER A 474 12.55 -27.41 -10.00
N ARG A 475 13.36 -26.63 -9.27
CA ARG A 475 13.51 -26.74 -7.80
C ARG A 475 12.32 -26.15 -7.05
N ILE A 476 11.75 -25.06 -7.52
CA ILE A 476 10.57 -24.44 -6.92
C ILE A 476 9.36 -25.37 -7.04
N LEU A 477 9.14 -25.97 -8.20
CA LEU A 477 8.05 -26.93 -8.44
C LEU A 477 8.18 -28.22 -7.65
N LYS A 478 9.40 -28.65 -7.30
CA LYS A 478 9.63 -29.83 -6.41
C LYS A 478 9.26 -29.59 -4.95
N HIS A 479 9.11 -28.34 -4.51
CA HIS A 479 8.66 -28.00 -3.16
C HIS A 479 7.13 -27.92 -3.02
N PHE A 480 6.39 -28.03 -4.13
CA PHE A 480 4.92 -28.10 -4.17
C PHE A 480 4.39 -29.53 -4.37
N ARG A 481 5.26 -30.54 -4.25
CA ARG A 481 4.88 -31.96 -4.19
C ARG A 481 4.82 -32.47 -2.76
#